data_1c30f2c39c0edf7ba8e2664debd0b0af
#
_entry.id   1c30f2c39c0edf7ba8e2664debd0b0af
#
_cell.length_a   1.000
_cell.length_b   1.000
_cell.length_c   1.000
_cell.angle_alpha   90.00
_cell.angle_beta   90.00
_cell.angle_gamma   90.00
#
_symmetry.space_group_name_H-M   'P 1'
#
loop_
_entity.id
_entity.type
_entity.pdbx_description
1 polymer ?
#
loop_
_entity_poly.entity_id
_entity_poly.type
_entity_poly.pdbx_seq_one_letter_code
_entity_poly.pdbx_strand_id
1 'polypeptide(L)'
;MDVIDELPRAEFAFPGPLRDRLVAAILSGAKTSTSALLVGYERANEPLPEVGERAAVVDSEDRRVAVIETTEVRVLRLADVDLQHALDEGEGDESVAQWRAGHETFWHSAEVRAELGDPGFTVDDDTLVVTERFQLVHTI
;
A
#
# COMPACT_ATOMS: atom_id res chain seq x y z
N MET A 1 17.85 -3.88 -17.71
CA MET A 1 16.45 -4.31 -17.90
C MET A 1 16.07 -5.22 -16.74
N ASP A 2 14.94 -4.95 -16.11
CA ASP A 2 14.49 -5.79 -15.01
C ASP A 2 13.88 -7.09 -15.55
N VAL A 3 14.25 -8.20 -14.90
CA VAL A 3 13.56 -9.46 -15.13
C VAL A 3 12.41 -9.52 -14.13
N ILE A 4 11.17 -9.41 -14.62
CA ILE A 4 9.99 -9.25 -13.76
C ILE A 4 9.86 -10.36 -12.72
N ASP A 5 10.24 -11.59 -13.06
CA ASP A 5 10.15 -12.72 -12.14
C ASP A 5 11.16 -12.64 -10.99
N GLU A 6 12.17 -11.79 -11.13
CA GLU A 6 13.21 -11.60 -10.11
C GLU A 6 12.92 -10.39 -9.20
N LEU A 7 11.98 -9.54 -9.58
CA LEU A 7 11.61 -8.39 -8.76
C LEU A 7 10.85 -8.83 -7.51
N PRO A 8 11.01 -8.09 -6.40
CA PRO A 8 10.15 -8.33 -5.24
C PRO A 8 8.70 -8.09 -5.63
N ARG A 9 7.81 -8.79 -4.95
CA ARG A 9 6.36 -8.69 -5.20
C ARG A 9 5.81 -7.48 -4.46
N ALA A 10 4.98 -6.69 -5.13
CA ALA A 10 4.20 -5.64 -4.51
C ALA A 10 2.78 -6.17 -4.32
N GLU A 11 2.42 -6.45 -3.08
CA GLU A 11 1.12 -7.01 -2.73
C GLU A 11 0.25 -5.93 -2.10
N PHE A 12 -0.86 -5.61 -2.75
CA PHE A 12 -1.82 -4.61 -2.29
C PHE A 12 -3.02 -5.33 -1.69
N ALA A 13 -3.20 -5.20 -0.37
CA ALA A 13 -4.19 -5.93 0.39
C ALA A 13 -3.98 -7.46 0.28
N PHE A 14 -5.00 -8.22 0.65
CA PHE A 14 -5.00 -9.68 0.51
C PHE A 14 -5.67 -10.08 -0.81
N PRO A 15 -5.38 -11.27 -1.35
CA PRO A 15 -6.09 -11.73 -2.56
C PRO A 15 -7.60 -11.61 -2.40
N GLY A 16 -8.27 -11.03 -3.39
CA GLY A 16 -9.71 -10.83 -3.36
C GLY A 16 -10.15 -9.55 -4.05
N PRO A 17 -11.45 -9.18 -3.90
CA PRO A 17 -12.01 -8.02 -4.60
C PRO A 17 -11.32 -6.69 -4.32
N LEU A 18 -10.84 -6.46 -3.09
CA LEU A 18 -10.12 -5.23 -2.77
C LEU A 18 -8.81 -5.15 -3.56
N ARG A 19 -8.00 -6.21 -3.54
CA ARG A 19 -6.77 -6.26 -4.33
C ARG A 19 -7.07 -6.01 -5.81
N ASP A 20 -8.10 -6.63 -6.34
CA ASP A 20 -8.47 -6.48 -7.75
C ASP A 20 -8.77 -5.02 -8.11
N ARG A 21 -9.47 -4.29 -7.22
CA ARG A 21 -9.74 -2.87 -7.41
C ARG A 21 -8.47 -2.02 -7.33
N LEU A 22 -7.60 -2.32 -6.37
CA LEU A 22 -6.35 -1.57 -6.20
C LEU A 22 -5.42 -1.78 -7.39
N VAL A 23 -5.30 -3.01 -7.88
CA VAL A 23 -4.49 -3.33 -9.06
C VAL A 23 -5.06 -2.63 -10.30
N ALA A 24 -6.38 -2.65 -10.49
CA ALA A 24 -7.01 -1.93 -11.59
C ALA A 24 -6.72 -0.43 -11.53
N ALA A 25 -6.75 0.17 -10.35
CA ALA A 25 -6.44 1.58 -10.16
C ALA A 25 -4.97 1.91 -10.49
N ILE A 26 -4.04 1.02 -10.16
CA ILE A 26 -2.63 1.16 -10.53
C ILE A 26 -2.48 1.10 -12.05
N LEU A 27 -3.10 0.14 -12.69
CA LEU A 27 -3.00 -0.05 -14.14
C LEU A 27 -3.61 1.12 -14.92
N SER A 28 -4.67 1.74 -14.40
CA SER A 28 -5.30 2.91 -15.02
C SER A 28 -4.55 4.22 -14.76
N GLY A 29 -3.61 4.23 -13.82
CA GLY A 29 -2.90 5.45 -13.41
C GLY A 29 -3.61 6.25 -12.32
N ALA A 30 -4.77 5.81 -11.85
CA ALA A 30 -5.51 6.51 -10.79
C ALA A 30 -4.82 6.37 -9.43
N LYS A 31 -4.17 5.23 -9.16
CA LYS A 31 -3.45 4.99 -7.91
C LYS A 31 -1.96 5.18 -8.13
N THR A 32 -1.40 6.21 -7.49
CA THR A 32 0.03 6.56 -7.54
C THR A 32 0.67 6.65 -6.16
N SER A 33 -0.07 6.31 -5.12
CA SER A 33 0.44 6.27 -3.75
C SER A 33 -0.24 5.16 -2.96
N THR A 34 0.41 4.79 -1.86
CA THR A 34 -0.13 3.78 -0.95
C THR A 34 0.34 4.06 0.46
N SER A 35 -0.32 3.45 1.44
CA SER A 35 0.01 3.59 2.86
C SER A 35 0.10 2.21 3.50
N ALA A 36 1.04 2.07 4.41
CA ALA A 36 1.21 0.86 5.21
C ALA A 36 1.55 1.24 6.65
N LEU A 37 1.31 0.33 7.57
CA LEU A 37 1.68 0.52 8.97
C LEU A 37 3.18 0.30 9.15
N LEU A 38 3.86 1.21 9.84
CA LEU A 38 5.26 1.03 10.18
C LEU A 38 5.46 -0.25 11.00
N VAL A 39 4.56 -0.52 11.93
CA VAL A 39 4.62 -1.73 12.76
C VAL A 39 4.59 -3.02 11.92
N GLY A 40 3.93 -3.00 10.76
CA GLY A 40 3.92 -4.13 9.84
C GLY A 40 5.32 -4.47 9.33
N TYR A 41 6.09 -3.46 8.95
CA TYR A 41 7.48 -3.66 8.54
C TYR A 41 8.35 -4.18 9.69
N GLU A 42 8.16 -3.61 10.88
CA GLU A 42 8.90 -4.02 12.08
C GLU A 42 8.62 -5.47 12.44
N ARG A 43 7.35 -5.88 12.44
CA ARG A 43 6.95 -7.26 12.77
C ARG A 43 7.43 -8.27 11.75
N ALA A 44 7.44 -7.89 10.47
CA ALA A 44 7.94 -8.75 9.39
C ALA A 44 9.46 -8.74 9.28
N ASN A 45 10.15 -7.89 10.04
CA ASN A 45 11.59 -7.67 9.95
C ASN A 45 12.00 -7.32 8.51
N GLU A 46 11.22 -6.45 7.87
CA GLU A 46 11.45 -6.01 6.50
C GLU A 46 11.95 -4.56 6.48
N PRO A 47 12.89 -4.22 5.57
CA PRO A 47 13.29 -2.83 5.40
C PRO A 47 12.15 -2.02 4.76
N LEU A 48 12.15 -0.71 5.00
CA LEU A 48 11.23 0.19 4.31
C LEU A 48 11.60 0.26 2.83
N PRO A 49 10.61 0.56 1.95
CA PRO A 49 10.92 0.79 0.55
C PRO A 49 11.87 1.97 0.38
N GLU A 50 12.66 1.95 -0.66
CA GLU A 50 13.61 3.02 -1.00
C GLU A 50 13.29 3.60 -2.37
N VAL A 51 13.57 4.90 -2.53
CA VAL A 51 13.42 5.58 -3.81
C VAL A 51 14.29 4.86 -4.86
N GLY A 52 13.70 4.58 -6.01
CA GLY A 52 14.35 3.86 -7.11
C GLY A 52 14.12 2.36 -7.11
N GLU A 53 13.60 1.81 -6.03
CA GLU A 53 13.25 0.38 -6.00
C GLU A 53 12.12 0.07 -6.96
N ARG A 54 12.23 -1.06 -7.63
CA ARG A 54 11.20 -1.60 -8.50
C ARG A 54 10.60 -2.86 -7.92
N ALA A 55 9.31 -3.03 -8.11
CA ALA A 55 8.58 -4.19 -7.63
C ALA A 55 7.54 -4.60 -8.67
N ALA A 56 7.21 -5.88 -8.67
CA ALA A 56 6.18 -6.42 -9.55
C ALA A 56 4.84 -6.47 -8.83
N VAL A 57 3.87 -5.76 -9.36
CA VAL A 57 2.49 -5.77 -8.84
C VAL A 57 1.88 -7.13 -9.17
N VAL A 58 1.30 -7.77 -8.16
CA VAL A 58 0.64 -9.07 -8.34
C VAL A 58 -0.87 -8.94 -8.15
N ASP A 59 -1.61 -9.70 -8.94
CA ASP A 59 -3.06 -9.78 -8.83
C ASP A 59 -3.49 -10.86 -7.83
N SER A 60 -4.80 -11.09 -7.69
CA SER A 60 -5.34 -12.08 -6.75
C SER A 60 -5.05 -13.52 -7.13
N GLU A 61 -4.60 -13.78 -8.36
CA GLU A 61 -4.17 -15.10 -8.82
C GLU A 61 -2.65 -15.25 -8.79
N ASP A 62 -1.96 -14.34 -8.11
CA ASP A 62 -0.51 -14.34 -7.95
C ASP A 62 0.25 -14.13 -9.27
N ARG A 63 -0.39 -13.49 -10.24
CA ARG A 63 0.25 -13.16 -11.51
C ARG A 63 0.89 -11.77 -11.42
N ARG A 64 2.09 -11.64 -11.96
CA ARG A 64 2.77 -10.35 -12.07
C ARG A 64 2.21 -9.61 -13.28
N VAL A 65 1.58 -8.45 -13.04
CA VAL A 65 0.83 -7.72 -14.08
C VAL A 65 1.43 -6.37 -14.43
N ALA A 66 2.32 -5.85 -13.61
CA ALA A 66 2.95 -4.55 -13.86
C ALA A 66 4.22 -4.40 -13.03
N VAL A 67 5.04 -3.41 -13.39
CA VAL A 67 6.20 -2.99 -12.60
C VAL A 67 6.01 -1.55 -12.19
N ILE A 68 6.18 -1.28 -10.90
CA ILE A 68 6.17 0.07 -10.33
C ILE A 68 7.54 0.41 -9.77
N GLU A 69 7.86 1.70 -9.76
CA GLU A 69 9.10 2.22 -9.17
C GLU A 69 8.76 3.24 -8.10
N THR A 70 9.35 3.09 -6.93
CA THR A 70 9.16 4.00 -5.81
C THR A 70 9.82 5.34 -6.09
N THR A 71 9.08 6.43 -5.94
CA THR A 71 9.57 7.79 -6.17
C THR A 71 9.69 8.62 -4.90
N GLU A 72 8.94 8.27 -3.84
CA GLU A 72 8.99 8.98 -2.55
C GLU A 72 8.56 8.03 -1.44
N VAL A 73 9.22 8.12 -0.30
CA VAL A 73 8.87 7.38 0.92
C VAL A 73 8.90 8.33 2.09
N ARG A 74 7.83 8.33 2.89
CA ARG A 74 7.74 9.16 4.11
C ARG A 74 7.18 8.32 5.24
N VAL A 75 7.67 8.59 6.46
CA VAL A 75 7.09 8.03 7.68
C VAL A 75 6.47 9.19 8.43
N LEU A 76 5.17 9.12 8.70
CA LEU A 76 4.44 10.18 9.40
C LEU A 76 3.35 9.60 10.29
N ARG A 77 2.82 10.47 11.16
CA ARG A 77 1.67 10.10 11.99
C ARG A 77 0.43 9.97 11.11
N LEU A 78 -0.46 9.07 11.46
CA LEU A 78 -1.73 8.89 10.76
C LEU A 78 -2.50 10.22 10.65
N ALA A 79 -2.48 11.04 11.71
CA ALA A 79 -3.13 12.34 11.73
C ALA A 79 -2.55 13.35 10.73
N ASP A 80 -1.33 13.11 10.25
CA ASP A 80 -0.62 14.05 9.36
C ASP A 80 -0.74 13.69 7.88
N VAL A 81 -1.45 12.62 7.54
CA VAL A 81 -1.72 12.28 6.14
C VAL A 81 -2.64 13.32 5.52
N ASP A 82 -2.22 13.89 4.38
CA ASP A 82 -2.94 14.99 3.75
C ASP A 82 -3.91 14.52 2.66
N LEU A 83 -4.72 15.47 2.18
CA LEU A 83 -5.74 15.20 1.17
C LEU A 83 -5.11 14.74 -0.15
N GLN A 84 -3.99 15.33 -0.55
CA GLN A 84 -3.35 14.95 -1.81
C GLN A 84 -2.94 13.48 -1.82
N HIS A 85 -2.38 13.01 -0.70
CA HIS A 85 -2.04 11.58 -0.57
C HIS A 85 -3.31 10.71 -0.66
N ALA A 86 -4.38 11.11 0.04
CA ALA A 86 -5.64 10.37 0.01
C ALA A 86 -6.22 10.27 -1.41
N LEU A 87 -6.18 11.37 -2.16
CA LEU A 87 -6.64 11.38 -3.55
C LEU A 87 -5.77 10.50 -4.44
N ASP A 88 -4.47 10.54 -4.24
CA ASP A 88 -3.50 9.80 -5.07
C ASP A 88 -3.51 8.29 -4.79
N GLU A 89 -4.12 7.84 -3.71
CA GLU A 89 -4.34 6.41 -3.51
C GLU A 89 -5.36 5.84 -4.50
N GLY A 90 -6.15 6.69 -5.14
CA GLY A 90 -7.00 6.29 -6.27
C GLY A 90 -8.17 5.40 -5.92
N GLU A 91 -8.61 5.40 -4.67
CA GLU A 91 -9.68 4.53 -4.18
C GLU A 91 -11.04 5.23 -4.13
N GLY A 92 -11.13 6.45 -4.66
CA GLY A 92 -12.38 7.20 -4.71
C GLY A 92 -12.67 8.05 -3.47
N ASP A 93 -11.75 8.13 -2.53
CA ASP A 93 -11.92 8.97 -1.35
C ASP A 93 -11.86 10.46 -1.74
N GLU A 94 -12.78 11.23 -1.22
CA GLU A 94 -12.89 12.67 -1.50
C GLU A 94 -12.41 13.53 -0.33
N SER A 95 -12.09 12.91 0.80
CA SER A 95 -11.63 13.59 2.00
C SER A 95 -10.65 12.71 2.78
N VAL A 96 -9.85 13.35 3.63
CA VAL A 96 -8.97 12.63 4.56
C VAL A 96 -9.78 11.76 5.51
N ALA A 97 -10.95 12.23 5.95
CA ALA A 97 -11.81 11.48 6.86
C ALA A 97 -12.30 10.17 6.21
N GLN A 98 -12.72 10.22 4.94
CA GLN A 98 -13.12 9.01 4.21
C GLN A 98 -11.95 8.05 4.03
N TRP A 99 -10.79 8.57 3.64
CA TRP A 99 -9.57 7.79 3.49
C TRP A 99 -9.22 7.08 4.80
N ARG A 100 -9.24 7.83 5.91
CA ARG A 100 -8.92 7.29 7.23
C ARG A 100 -9.90 6.20 7.66
N ALA A 101 -11.21 6.44 7.47
CA ALA A 101 -12.23 5.46 7.84
C ALA A 101 -12.03 4.12 7.11
N GLY A 102 -11.72 4.17 5.82
CA GLY A 102 -11.46 2.97 5.02
C GLY A 102 -10.20 2.24 5.49
N HIS A 103 -9.14 2.98 5.75
CA HIS A 103 -7.88 2.39 6.23
C HIS A 103 -8.01 1.82 7.64
N GLU A 104 -8.72 2.49 8.54
CA GLU A 104 -8.97 1.97 9.88
C GLU A 104 -9.75 0.65 9.82
N THR A 105 -10.76 0.57 8.96
CA THR A 105 -11.52 -0.67 8.76
C THR A 105 -10.59 -1.79 8.30
N PHE A 106 -9.71 -1.53 7.34
CA PHE A 106 -8.77 -2.53 6.84
C PHE A 106 -7.76 -2.93 7.91
N TRP A 107 -7.14 -1.96 8.58
CA TRP A 107 -6.12 -2.22 9.59
C TRP A 107 -6.66 -2.90 10.84
N HIS A 108 -7.96 -2.73 11.14
CA HIS A 108 -8.63 -3.42 12.25
C HIS A 108 -9.23 -4.76 11.84
N SER A 109 -9.03 -5.19 10.59
CA SER A 109 -9.54 -6.49 10.14
C SER A 109 -8.86 -7.65 10.86
N ALA A 110 -9.56 -8.78 10.92
CA ALA A 110 -9.00 -9.98 11.54
C ALA A 110 -7.72 -10.44 10.83
N GLU A 111 -7.68 -10.27 9.50
CA GLU A 111 -6.52 -10.66 8.68
C GLU A 111 -5.28 -9.84 9.02
N VAL A 112 -5.42 -8.52 9.12
CA VAL A 112 -4.29 -7.64 9.47
C VAL A 112 -3.84 -7.89 10.90
N ARG A 113 -4.78 -8.02 11.84
CA ARG A 113 -4.44 -8.33 13.23
C ARG A 113 -3.72 -9.66 13.38
N ALA A 114 -4.13 -10.66 12.61
CA ALA A 114 -3.45 -11.96 12.59
C ALA A 114 -2.02 -11.84 12.03
N GLU A 115 -1.85 -11.07 10.97
CA GLU A 115 -0.52 -10.83 10.38
C GLU A 115 0.41 -10.10 11.35
N LEU A 116 -0.13 -9.14 12.12
CA LEU A 116 0.63 -8.43 13.13
C LEU A 116 0.87 -9.26 14.41
N GLY A 117 0.15 -10.35 14.59
CA GLY A 117 0.21 -11.13 15.81
C GLY A 117 -0.38 -10.40 17.02
N ASP A 118 -1.31 -9.48 16.79
CA ASP A 118 -1.92 -8.64 17.82
C ASP A 118 -3.44 -8.54 17.59
N PRO A 119 -4.23 -9.40 18.24
CA PRO A 119 -5.68 -9.41 18.05
C PRO A 119 -6.38 -8.15 18.59
N GLY A 120 -5.72 -7.37 19.44
CA GLY A 120 -6.24 -6.13 19.98
C GLY A 120 -5.71 -4.88 19.31
N PHE A 121 -4.99 -5.02 18.19
CA PHE A 121 -4.38 -3.88 17.52
C PHE A 121 -5.42 -2.83 17.11
N THR A 122 -5.13 -1.56 17.44
CA THR A 122 -5.91 -0.40 17.01
C THR A 122 -4.97 0.72 16.58
N VAL A 123 -5.45 1.59 15.70
CA VAL A 123 -4.71 2.79 15.30
C VAL A 123 -5.28 4.02 16.00
N ASP A 124 -4.46 5.04 16.14
CA ASP A 124 -4.85 6.36 16.66
C ASP A 124 -4.12 7.45 15.87
N ASP A 125 -4.27 8.72 16.28
CA ASP A 125 -3.64 9.85 15.60
C ASP A 125 -2.12 9.75 15.55
N ASP A 126 -1.50 9.10 16.52
CA ASP A 126 -0.05 8.99 16.66
C ASP A 126 0.53 7.73 16.01
N THR A 127 -0.32 6.84 15.50
CA THR A 127 0.13 5.64 14.79
C THR A 127 1.00 6.04 13.60
N LEU A 128 2.20 5.46 13.51
CA LEU A 128 3.10 5.76 12.39
C LEU A 128 2.74 4.93 11.16
N VAL A 129 2.64 5.64 10.05
CA VAL A 129 2.38 5.04 8.74
C VAL A 129 3.52 5.37 7.79
N VAL A 130 3.76 4.45 6.87
CA VAL A 130 4.70 4.62 5.77
C VAL A 130 3.89 4.96 4.53
N THR A 131 4.08 6.16 4.00
CA THR A 131 3.45 6.57 2.74
C THR A 131 4.47 6.46 1.63
N GLU A 132 4.06 5.87 0.53
CA GLU A 132 4.91 5.63 -0.62
C GLU A 132 4.25 6.17 -1.86
N ARG A 133 5.03 6.91 -2.67
CA ARG A 133 4.64 7.29 -4.02
C ARG A 133 5.39 6.43 -5.01
N PHE A 134 4.74 6.08 -6.10
CA PHE A 134 5.34 5.26 -7.14
C PHE A 134 4.83 5.67 -8.51
N GLN A 135 5.54 5.21 -9.55
CA GLN A 135 5.11 5.38 -10.93
C GLN A 135 5.03 4.02 -11.60
N LEU A 136 4.11 3.88 -12.52
CA LEU A 136 3.97 2.70 -13.36
C LEU A 136 5.08 2.74 -14.41
N VAL A 137 5.94 1.74 -14.41
CA VAL A 137 7.09 1.67 -15.32
C VAL A 137 6.78 0.79 -16.54
N HIS A 138 6.07 -0.32 -16.28
CA HIS A 138 5.82 -1.31 -17.31
C HIS A 138 4.53 -2.06 -17.00
N THR A 139 3.74 -2.34 -18.01
CA THR A 139 2.53 -3.18 -17.94
C THR A 139 2.75 -4.43 -18.78
N ILE A 140 2.34 -5.54 -18.25
CA ILE A 140 2.52 -6.84 -18.91
C ILE A 140 1.30 -7.19 -19.76
#